data_bc69745dac1c756c4d8e564454a724db
#
_entry.id   bc69745dac1c756c4d8e564454a724db
#
_cell.length_a   1.000
_cell.length_b   1.000
_cell.length_c   1.000
_cell.angle_alpha   90.00
_cell.angle_beta   90.00
_cell.angle_gamma   90.00
#
_symmetry.space_group_name_H-M   'P 1'
#
loop_
_entity.id
_entity.type
_entity.pdbx_description
1 polymer ?
#
loop_
_entity_poly.entity_id
_entity_poly.type
_entity_poly.pdbx_seq_one_letter_code
_entity_poly.pdbx_strand_id
1 'polypeptide(L)'
;MEMEEQILAEGCREGEDTARRELYDRYAARLLAVCLRYSGDRATAEDLMHDAFLKIYGAFDRFSYRGPGSLRAWIERIAVNVALEWLRNRNKLNFRTLDEGRALPDVPEPDPSEVARIPRDVLMEFVGELPDGYRTVFNLYCIEGYSHRDIAQMLGINEKSSSSQ
;
A
#
# COMPACT_ATOMS: atom_id res chain seq x y z
N MET A 1 13.38 -12.40 -22.72
CA MET A 1 12.74 -13.52 -21.98
C MET A 1 12.69 -13.14 -20.51
N GLU A 2 11.53 -13.19 -19.91
CA GLU A 2 11.37 -12.89 -18.48
C GLU A 2 11.94 -14.02 -17.63
N MET A 3 12.69 -13.65 -16.60
CA MET A 3 13.16 -14.64 -15.63
C MET A 3 11.98 -15.18 -14.83
N GLU A 4 12.02 -16.46 -14.51
CA GLU A 4 11.08 -17.02 -13.55
C GLU A 4 11.22 -16.31 -12.20
N GLU A 5 10.12 -16.16 -11.50
CA GLU A 5 10.05 -15.44 -10.24
C GLU A 5 11.06 -15.93 -9.19
N GLN A 6 11.22 -17.25 -9.10
CA GLN A 6 12.18 -17.85 -8.16
C GLN A 6 13.62 -17.52 -8.54
N ILE A 7 13.96 -17.64 -9.82
CA ILE A 7 15.31 -17.34 -10.33
C ILE A 7 15.62 -15.85 -10.14
N LEU A 8 14.64 -14.99 -10.40
CA LEU A 8 14.77 -13.55 -10.19
C LEU A 8 15.05 -13.23 -8.72
N ALA A 9 14.33 -13.85 -7.80
CA ALA A 9 14.54 -13.66 -6.36
C ALA A 9 15.93 -14.12 -5.91
N GLU A 10 16.39 -15.26 -6.41
CA GLU A 10 17.73 -15.76 -6.11
C GLU A 10 18.84 -14.86 -6.64
N GLY A 11 18.71 -14.39 -7.88
CA GLY A 11 19.64 -13.43 -8.48
C GLY A 11 19.71 -12.12 -7.70
N CYS A 12 18.60 -11.61 -7.25
CA CYS A 12 18.55 -10.41 -6.40
C CYS A 12 19.20 -10.66 -5.04
N ARG A 13 19.01 -11.85 -4.46
CA ARG A 13 19.66 -12.23 -3.19
C ARG A 13 21.18 -12.27 -3.32
N GLU A 14 21.68 -12.76 -4.45
CA GLU A 14 23.10 -12.82 -4.73
C GLU A 14 23.70 -11.49 -5.17
N GLY A 15 22.87 -10.48 -5.37
CA GLY A 15 23.30 -9.14 -5.75
C GLY A 15 23.61 -8.98 -7.24
N GLU A 16 23.05 -9.83 -8.09
CA GLU A 16 23.23 -9.75 -9.54
C GLU A 16 22.55 -8.50 -10.13
N ASP A 17 23.32 -7.68 -10.82
CA ASP A 17 22.80 -6.43 -11.41
C ASP A 17 21.70 -6.69 -12.44
N THR A 18 21.80 -7.75 -13.22
CA THR A 18 20.79 -8.13 -14.21
C THR A 18 19.47 -8.48 -13.56
N ALA A 19 19.49 -9.23 -12.45
CA ALA A 19 18.29 -9.59 -11.69
C ALA A 19 17.66 -8.37 -11.03
N ARG A 20 18.47 -7.50 -10.44
CA ARG A 20 17.99 -6.25 -9.82
C ARG A 20 17.33 -5.33 -10.84
N ARG A 21 17.94 -5.20 -12.02
CA ARG A 21 17.38 -4.40 -13.11
C ARG A 21 16.05 -4.97 -13.59
N GLU A 22 15.97 -6.27 -13.78
CA GLU A 22 14.72 -6.92 -14.20
C GLU A 22 13.63 -6.78 -13.13
N LEU A 23 13.97 -6.89 -11.87
CA LEU A 23 13.02 -6.66 -10.78
C LEU A 23 12.45 -5.23 -10.85
N TYR A 24 13.32 -4.24 -11.04
CA TYR A 24 12.89 -2.86 -11.20
C TYR A 24 11.99 -2.69 -12.42
N ASP A 25 12.42 -3.14 -13.58
CA ASP A 25 11.65 -3.00 -14.83
C ASP A 25 10.29 -3.69 -14.74
N ARG A 26 10.21 -4.83 -14.07
CA ARG A 26 8.97 -5.60 -13.93
C ARG A 26 7.98 -4.98 -12.96
N TYR A 27 8.45 -4.43 -11.87
CA TYR A 27 7.60 -4.03 -10.74
C TYR A 27 7.55 -2.52 -10.45
N ALA A 28 8.36 -1.70 -11.10
CA ALA A 28 8.43 -0.26 -10.81
C ALA A 28 7.08 0.44 -10.97
N ALA A 29 6.38 0.20 -12.09
CA ALA A 29 5.08 0.82 -12.33
C ALA A 29 4.06 0.41 -11.28
N ARG A 30 4.09 -0.85 -10.85
CA ARG A 30 3.18 -1.38 -9.84
C ARG A 30 3.46 -0.79 -8.45
N LEU A 31 4.73 -0.72 -8.07
CA LEU A 31 5.12 -0.11 -6.79
C LEU A 31 4.86 1.39 -6.77
N LEU A 32 5.06 2.06 -7.91
CA LEU A 32 4.69 3.47 -8.05
C LEU A 32 3.19 3.67 -7.83
N ALA A 33 2.35 2.81 -8.41
CA ALA A 33 0.91 2.87 -8.22
C ALA A 33 0.52 2.64 -6.76
N VAL A 34 1.15 1.69 -6.08
CA VAL A 34 0.94 1.46 -4.64
C VAL A 34 1.29 2.71 -3.84
N CYS A 35 2.47 3.26 -4.04
CA CYS A 35 2.92 4.45 -3.32
C CYS A 35 2.04 5.67 -3.60
N LEU A 36 1.58 5.83 -4.84
CA LEU A 36 0.70 6.92 -5.24
C LEU A 36 -0.65 6.88 -4.53
N ARG A 37 -1.21 5.69 -4.32
CA ARG A 37 -2.48 5.54 -3.57
C ARG A 37 -2.38 6.05 -2.14
N TYR A 38 -1.19 5.97 -1.53
CA TYR A 38 -0.97 6.43 -0.15
C TYR A 38 -0.51 7.89 -0.07
N SER A 39 0.35 8.33 -0.97
CA SER A 39 0.91 9.68 -0.95
C SER A 39 0.00 10.73 -1.59
N GLY A 40 -0.75 10.36 -2.63
CA GLY A 40 -1.59 11.27 -3.39
C GLY A 40 -0.82 12.22 -4.31
N ASP A 41 0.50 12.15 -4.33
CA ASP A 41 1.40 13.02 -5.10
C ASP A 41 2.48 12.18 -5.78
N ARG A 42 2.67 12.41 -7.08
CA ARG A 42 3.58 11.61 -7.90
C ARG A 42 5.05 11.74 -7.47
N ALA A 43 5.51 12.96 -7.19
CA ALA A 43 6.90 13.18 -6.78
C ALA A 43 7.23 12.43 -5.49
N THR A 44 6.34 12.50 -4.50
CA THR A 44 6.48 11.75 -3.25
C THR A 44 6.39 10.24 -3.49
N ALA A 45 5.47 9.80 -4.35
CA ALA A 45 5.32 8.38 -4.69
C ALA A 45 6.60 7.81 -5.33
N GLU A 46 7.25 8.57 -6.20
CA GLU A 46 8.52 8.16 -6.81
C GLU A 46 9.63 8.01 -5.76
N ASP A 47 9.74 8.94 -4.82
CA ASP A 47 10.70 8.86 -3.72
C ASP A 47 10.43 7.63 -2.84
N LEU A 48 9.17 7.38 -2.50
CA LEU A 48 8.77 6.21 -1.72
C LEU A 48 9.04 4.90 -2.46
N MET A 49 8.80 4.87 -3.76
CA MET A 49 9.12 3.71 -4.61
C MET A 49 10.61 3.41 -4.59
N HIS A 50 11.46 4.41 -4.72
CA HIS A 50 12.92 4.23 -4.65
C HIS A 50 13.36 3.72 -3.27
N ASP A 51 12.81 4.27 -2.20
CA ASP A 51 13.06 3.80 -0.83
C ASP A 51 12.61 2.35 -0.66
N ALA A 52 11.46 1.98 -1.23
CA ALA A 52 10.96 0.62 -1.22
C ALA A 52 11.92 -0.35 -1.92
N PHE A 53 12.42 0.00 -3.10
CA PHE A 53 13.40 -0.83 -3.81
C PHE A 53 14.69 -1.01 -3.02
N LEU A 54 15.21 0.04 -2.39
CA LEU A 54 16.39 -0.07 -1.54
C LEU A 54 16.15 -1.06 -0.38
N LYS A 55 15.00 -1.00 0.27
CA LYS A 55 14.63 -1.94 1.33
C LYS A 55 14.44 -3.36 0.80
N ILE A 56 13.83 -3.50 -0.37
CA ILE A 56 13.63 -4.81 -1.03
C ILE A 56 14.98 -5.46 -1.30
N TYR A 57 15.90 -4.74 -1.92
CA TYR A 57 17.23 -5.28 -2.24
C TYR A 57 18.02 -5.68 -1.00
N GLY A 58 17.86 -4.94 0.09
CA GLY A 58 18.51 -5.25 1.36
C GLY A 58 17.84 -6.34 2.19
N ALA A 59 16.66 -6.80 1.80
CA ALA A 59 15.84 -7.74 2.58
C ALA A 59 15.68 -9.12 1.94
N PHE A 60 16.32 -9.40 0.80
CA PHE A 60 16.17 -10.70 0.12
C PHE A 60 16.64 -11.89 0.95
N ASP A 61 17.51 -11.71 1.92
CA ASP A 61 17.92 -12.74 2.86
C ASP A 61 16.74 -13.31 3.67
N ARG A 62 15.71 -12.48 3.84
CA ARG A 62 14.50 -12.83 4.61
C ARG A 62 13.37 -13.34 3.73
N PHE A 63 13.52 -13.25 2.42
CA PHE A 63 12.51 -13.70 1.49
C PHE A 63 12.59 -15.23 1.30
N SER A 64 11.43 -15.88 1.36
CA SER A 64 11.27 -17.30 1.03
C SER A 64 10.25 -17.46 -0.08
N TYR A 65 10.66 -18.06 -1.19
CA TYR A 65 9.75 -18.31 -2.29
C TYR A 65 8.72 -19.39 -1.90
N ARG A 66 7.45 -19.07 -2.07
CA ARG A 66 6.31 -19.94 -1.69
C ARG A 66 5.36 -20.22 -2.84
N GLY A 67 5.82 -20.07 -4.07
CA GLY A 67 5.00 -20.28 -5.26
C GLY A 67 4.76 -18.98 -6.04
N PRO A 68 4.08 -19.09 -7.21
CA PRO A 68 3.80 -17.94 -8.06
C PRO A 68 3.05 -16.83 -7.31
N GLY A 69 3.49 -15.59 -7.47
CA GLY A 69 2.90 -14.43 -6.82
C GLY A 69 3.46 -14.12 -5.43
N SER A 70 4.25 -15.00 -4.82
CA SER A 70 4.83 -14.76 -3.50
C SER A 70 5.84 -13.61 -3.49
N LEU A 71 6.64 -13.47 -4.53
CA LEU A 71 7.59 -12.36 -4.66
C LEU A 71 6.84 -11.02 -4.78
N ARG A 72 5.86 -10.97 -5.66
CA ARG A 72 5.02 -9.78 -5.85
C ARG A 72 4.34 -9.36 -4.56
N ALA A 73 3.71 -10.29 -3.85
CA ALA A 73 3.05 -10.00 -2.58
C ALA A 73 4.04 -9.46 -1.54
N TRP A 74 5.22 -10.03 -1.46
CA TRP A 74 6.26 -9.62 -0.53
C TRP A 74 6.78 -8.21 -0.82
N ILE A 75 7.09 -7.89 -2.10
CA ILE A 75 7.58 -6.56 -2.46
C ILE A 75 6.51 -5.49 -2.30
N GLU A 76 5.26 -5.79 -2.64
CA GLU A 76 4.14 -4.86 -2.43
C GLU A 76 3.93 -4.56 -0.94
N ARG A 77 4.07 -5.55 -0.08
CA ARG A 77 3.99 -5.35 1.38
C ARG A 77 5.08 -4.40 1.88
N ILE A 78 6.29 -4.53 1.37
CA ILE A 78 7.39 -3.61 1.72
C ILE A 78 7.05 -2.20 1.27
N ALA A 79 6.53 -2.02 0.05
CA ALA A 79 6.12 -0.71 -0.46
C ALA A 79 5.00 -0.09 0.38
N VAL A 80 4.00 -0.87 0.76
CA VAL A 80 2.92 -0.42 1.66
C VAL A 80 3.49 0.04 3.00
N ASN A 81 4.39 -0.75 3.59
CA ASN A 81 5.02 -0.40 4.87
C ASN A 81 5.86 0.89 4.78
N VAL A 82 6.58 1.10 3.68
CA VAL A 82 7.33 2.34 3.43
C VAL A 82 6.37 3.53 3.37
N ALA A 83 5.28 3.40 2.64
CA ALA A 83 4.28 4.46 2.53
C ALA A 83 3.60 4.76 3.87
N LEU A 84 3.28 3.73 4.65
CA LEU A 84 2.68 3.89 5.99
C LEU A 84 3.63 4.57 6.96
N GLU A 85 4.91 4.22 6.95
CA GLU A 85 5.92 4.86 7.78
C GLU A 85 6.04 6.36 7.46
N TRP A 86 6.06 6.69 6.16
CA TRP A 86 6.05 8.07 5.71
C TRP A 86 4.82 8.83 6.19
N LEU A 87 3.63 8.25 6.09
CA LEU A 87 2.38 8.84 6.56
C LEU A 87 2.36 9.05 8.06
N ARG A 88 2.85 8.09 8.85
CA ARG A 88 2.95 8.21 10.31
C ARG A 88 3.84 9.38 10.70
N ASN A 89 4.97 9.55 10.04
CA ASN A 89 5.90 10.62 10.33
C ASN A 89 5.33 11.98 9.95
N ARG A 90 4.57 12.06 8.84
CA ARG A 90 3.96 13.28 8.35
C ARG A 90 2.71 13.68 9.13
N ASN A 91 1.85 12.71 9.46
CA ASN A 91 0.46 12.93 9.89
C ASN A 91 0.10 12.32 11.24
N LYS A 92 1.02 12.31 12.21
CA LYS A 92 0.72 11.81 13.57
C LYS A 92 -0.54 12.43 14.18
N LEU A 93 -0.79 13.70 13.91
CA LEU A 93 -1.96 14.44 14.38
C LEU A 93 -3.26 13.97 13.70
N ASN A 94 -3.21 13.63 12.40
CA ASN A 94 -4.39 13.21 11.66
C ASN A 94 -4.91 11.85 12.13
N PHE A 95 -4.03 10.91 12.48
CA PHE A 95 -4.45 9.61 13.04
C PHE A 95 -5.04 9.77 14.45
N ARG A 96 -4.55 10.71 15.25
CA ARG A 96 -5.17 11.07 16.55
C ARG A 96 -6.57 11.63 16.35
N THR A 97 -6.79 12.43 15.31
CA THR A 97 -8.10 12.97 14.98
C THR A 97 -9.11 11.85 14.67
N LEU A 98 -8.69 10.75 14.05
CA LEU A 98 -9.52 9.57 13.83
C LEU A 98 -9.95 8.93 15.16
N ASP A 99 -9.04 8.86 16.14
CA ASP A 99 -9.33 8.30 17.46
C ASP A 99 -10.25 9.21 18.31
N GLU A 100 -10.22 10.52 18.13
CA GLU A 100 -11.05 11.48 18.82
C GLU A 100 -12.52 11.46 18.39
N GLY A 101 -12.86 10.57 17.46
CA GLY A 101 -14.25 10.21 17.20
C GLY A 101 -15.16 11.33 16.73
N ARG A 102 -14.78 12.06 15.70
CA ARG A 102 -15.77 12.87 14.99
C ARG A 102 -16.80 11.92 14.39
N ALA A 103 -18.01 11.96 14.96
CA ALA A 103 -19.13 11.26 14.39
C ALA A 103 -19.28 11.66 12.92
N LEU A 104 -19.12 10.70 12.02
CA LEU A 104 -19.47 10.90 10.63
C LEU A 104 -20.97 11.22 10.57
N PRO A 105 -21.40 12.17 9.74
CA PRO A 105 -22.82 12.39 9.53
C PRO A 105 -23.47 11.07 9.12
N ASP A 106 -24.62 10.80 9.71
CA ASP A 106 -25.42 9.60 9.42
C ASP A 106 -25.94 9.70 7.98
N VAL A 107 -25.09 9.28 7.04
CA VAL A 107 -25.44 9.23 5.62
C VAL A 107 -25.95 7.83 5.33
N PRO A 108 -27.13 7.68 4.71
CA PRO A 108 -27.62 6.36 4.32
C PRO A 108 -26.58 5.63 3.49
N GLU A 109 -26.33 4.36 3.80
CA GLU A 109 -25.42 3.53 2.99
C GLU A 109 -25.97 3.47 1.57
N PRO A 110 -25.14 3.77 0.55
CA PRO A 110 -25.57 3.62 -0.83
C PRO A 110 -25.84 2.15 -1.15
N ASP A 111 -26.79 1.91 -2.04
CA ASP A 111 -27.05 0.56 -2.52
C ASP A 111 -25.78 -0.04 -3.13
N PRO A 112 -25.34 -1.24 -2.69
CA PRO A 112 -24.18 -1.92 -3.24
C PRO A 112 -24.20 -2.04 -4.78
N SER A 113 -25.39 -2.16 -5.37
CA SER A 113 -25.55 -2.22 -6.84
C SER A 113 -25.21 -0.88 -7.52
N GLU A 114 -25.46 0.24 -6.87
CA GLU A 114 -25.11 1.56 -7.38
C GLU A 114 -23.59 1.79 -7.30
N VAL A 115 -22.98 1.38 -6.20
CA VAL A 115 -21.51 1.47 -6.02
C VAL A 115 -20.78 0.60 -7.05
N ALA A 116 -21.30 -0.59 -7.33
CA ALA A 116 -20.72 -1.51 -8.30
C ALA A 116 -20.74 -0.96 -9.74
N ARG A 117 -21.57 0.03 -10.04
CA ARG A 117 -21.65 0.68 -11.36
C ARG A 117 -20.61 1.77 -11.55
N ILE A 118 -19.97 2.23 -10.48
CA ILE A 118 -18.95 3.28 -10.56
C ILE A 118 -17.67 2.69 -11.17
N PRO A 119 -17.16 3.24 -12.29
CA PRO A 119 -15.89 2.79 -12.84
C PRO A 119 -14.76 2.89 -11.80
N ARG A 120 -13.87 1.91 -11.82
CA ARG A 120 -12.76 1.84 -10.85
C ARG A 120 -11.89 3.10 -10.85
N ASP A 121 -11.59 3.65 -12.03
CA ASP A 121 -10.80 4.86 -12.18
C ASP A 121 -11.47 6.07 -11.53
N VAL A 122 -12.79 6.22 -11.69
CA VAL A 122 -13.58 7.28 -11.04
C VAL A 122 -13.57 7.11 -9.53
N LEU A 123 -13.76 5.88 -9.04
CA LEU A 123 -13.71 5.58 -7.62
C LEU A 123 -12.33 5.92 -7.03
N MET A 124 -11.26 5.56 -7.71
CA MET A 124 -9.90 5.84 -7.27
C MET A 124 -9.58 7.34 -7.27
N GLU A 125 -10.19 8.10 -8.17
CA GLU A 125 -10.08 9.55 -8.19
C GLU A 125 -10.71 10.17 -6.92
N PHE A 126 -11.90 9.72 -6.54
CA PHE A 126 -12.52 10.14 -5.28
C PHE A 126 -11.72 9.73 -4.04
N VAL A 127 -11.16 8.54 -4.05
CA VAL A 127 -10.28 8.08 -2.96
C VAL A 127 -9.06 8.99 -2.84
N GLY A 128 -8.49 9.44 -3.95
CA GLY A 128 -7.38 10.40 -3.96
C GLY A 128 -7.70 11.73 -3.32
N GLU A 129 -8.96 12.15 -3.31
CA GLU A 129 -9.44 13.39 -2.68
C GLU A 129 -9.70 13.25 -1.18
N LEU A 130 -9.72 12.02 -0.65
CA LEU A 130 -9.92 11.79 0.78
C LEU A 130 -8.74 12.33 1.61
N PRO A 131 -9.00 12.83 2.83
CA PRO A 131 -7.92 13.10 3.77
C PRO A 131 -7.04 11.86 4.00
N ASP A 132 -5.75 12.09 4.29
CA ASP A 132 -4.75 11.02 4.40
C ASP A 132 -5.17 9.84 5.30
N GLY A 133 -5.78 10.12 6.45
CA GLY A 133 -6.23 9.09 7.38
C GLY A 133 -7.31 8.19 6.78
N TYR A 134 -8.32 8.78 6.20
CA TYR A 134 -9.43 8.04 5.56
C TYR A 134 -8.94 7.26 4.35
N ARG A 135 -8.13 7.89 3.52
CA ARG A 135 -7.55 7.24 2.34
C ARG A 135 -6.70 6.04 2.73
N THR A 136 -5.90 6.16 3.77
CA THR A 136 -5.03 5.08 4.26
C THR A 136 -5.87 3.90 4.73
N VAL A 137 -6.89 4.11 5.55
CA VAL A 137 -7.78 3.04 6.00
C VAL A 137 -8.49 2.38 4.82
N PHE A 138 -9.01 3.18 3.88
CA PHE A 138 -9.64 2.65 2.67
C PHE A 138 -8.69 1.72 1.90
N ASN A 139 -7.46 2.17 1.64
CA ASN A 139 -6.47 1.38 0.91
C ASN A 139 -6.15 0.06 1.63
N LEU A 140 -5.97 0.11 2.94
CA LEU A 140 -5.64 -1.09 3.71
C LEU A 140 -6.80 -2.08 3.77
N TYR A 141 -8.01 -1.60 3.95
CA TYR A 141 -9.18 -2.46 4.07
C TYR A 141 -9.66 -2.98 2.71
N CYS A 142 -9.91 -2.08 1.75
CA CYS A 142 -10.57 -2.42 0.49
C CYS A 142 -9.61 -2.97 -0.56
N ILE A 143 -8.37 -2.52 -0.60
CA ILE A 143 -7.39 -2.92 -1.63
C ILE A 143 -6.45 -4.00 -1.10
N GLU A 144 -5.87 -3.80 0.08
CA GLU A 144 -4.90 -4.74 0.65
C GLU A 144 -5.57 -5.88 1.43
N GLY A 145 -6.84 -5.75 1.77
CA GLY A 145 -7.61 -6.81 2.42
C GLY A 145 -7.37 -7.00 3.91
N TYR A 146 -6.78 -6.02 4.60
CA TYR A 146 -6.59 -6.10 6.04
C TYR A 146 -7.90 -5.91 6.79
N SER A 147 -8.07 -6.60 7.92
CA SER A 147 -9.20 -6.37 8.83
C SER A 147 -9.06 -5.03 9.55
N HIS A 148 -10.17 -4.49 10.06
CA HIS A 148 -10.13 -3.27 10.88
C HIS A 148 -9.23 -3.42 12.10
N ARG A 149 -9.19 -4.62 12.67
CA ARG A 149 -8.32 -4.94 13.81
C ARG A 149 -6.85 -4.83 13.44
N ASP A 150 -6.46 -5.39 12.29
CA ASP A 150 -5.09 -5.32 11.79
C ASP A 150 -4.71 -3.88 11.46
N ILE A 151 -5.61 -3.13 10.82
CA ILE A 151 -5.40 -1.71 10.49
C ILE A 151 -5.20 -0.88 11.76
N ALA A 152 -6.01 -1.12 12.78
CA ALA A 152 -5.89 -0.43 14.07
C ALA A 152 -4.50 -0.64 14.69
N GLN A 153 -3.98 -1.87 14.64
CA GLN A 153 -2.63 -2.17 15.13
C GLN A 153 -1.55 -1.50 14.26
N MET A 154 -1.69 -1.53 12.94
CA MET A 154 -0.71 -0.94 12.00
C MET A 154 -0.63 0.58 12.15
N LEU A 155 -1.74 1.26 12.40
CA LEU A 155 -1.82 2.72 12.50
C LEU A 155 -1.73 3.23 13.94
N GLY A 156 -1.84 2.36 14.94
CA GLY A 156 -1.88 2.77 16.35
C GLY A 156 -3.16 3.50 16.74
N ILE A 157 -4.28 3.19 16.10
CA ILE A 157 -5.61 3.72 16.39
C ILE A 157 -6.50 2.62 16.97
N ASN A 158 -7.68 2.99 17.49
CA ASN A 158 -8.62 1.99 17.96
C ASN A 158 -9.40 1.36 16.80
N GLU A 159 -9.93 0.16 16.99
CA GLU A 159 -10.63 -0.61 15.96
C GLU A 159 -11.90 0.12 15.46
N LYS A 160 -12.58 0.84 16.33
CA LYS A 160 -13.77 1.63 15.94
C LYS A 160 -13.42 2.77 15.01
N SER A 161 -12.27 3.43 15.21
CA SER A 161 -11.78 4.47 14.31
C SER A 161 -11.51 3.92 12.91
N SER A 162 -10.95 2.71 12.80
CA SER A 162 -10.74 2.06 11.51
C SER A 162 -12.08 1.72 10.84
N SER A 163 -13.02 1.14 11.56
CA SER A 163 -14.31 0.70 10.98
C SER A 163 -15.20 1.86 10.57
N SER A 164 -15.07 3.04 11.19
CA SER A 164 -15.85 4.24 10.83
C SER A 164 -15.30 4.96 9.59
N GLN A 165 -14.16 4.57 9.09
CA GLN A 165 -13.52 5.13 7.90
C GLN A 165 -13.75 4.24 6.69
#